data_f226523612d624640ebb8bd24b3b41dc
#
_entry.id   f226523612d624640ebb8bd24b3b41dc
#
_cell.length_a   1.000
_cell.length_b   1.000
_cell.length_c   1.000
_cell.angle_alpha   90.00
_cell.angle_beta   90.00
_cell.angle_gamma   90.00
#
_symmetry.space_group_name_H-M   'P 1'
#
loop_
_entity.id
_entity.type
_entity.pdbx_description
1 polymer ?
#
loop_
_entity_poly.entity_id
_entity_poly.type
_entity_poly.pdbx_seq_one_letter_code
_entity_poly.pdbx_strand_id
1 'polypeptide(L)'
;PAEPTVFRFDADDSAAPPIREQPQWQGKPAFTQHSYRTVASDGMEVLYMQNTGYETAQMSFRDEAGQWYGLDPLTWPWGGEYDPPQPLRLCYPNVALHERSAHFIGVGDIVEPITAWRDAKLEITGREWDYVFRRLFYAYTPDVTAQPFGEWIEIANRDQTAGHIRNGDLHLDADGLVHILWTESNLDHRLRDRFFPDQQIAHTLEYLTLREGQIQTRRTLVRAVESERGPIPKLARFHILADGTPIILGQFSNLGPDAIYRCTLLSSDPPDWVDIPFSHPMPDTFLTNTVRAGSAPSPLIDIVGMRPDVPNTLGYARVRIEISD
;
A
#
# COMPACT_ATOMS: atom_id res chain seq x y z
N PRO A 1 -9.89 17.93 -15.02
CA PRO A 1 -10.41 16.96 -14.07
C PRO A 1 -11.19 17.68 -12.97
N ALA A 2 -12.24 17.05 -12.45
CA ALA A 2 -13.02 17.62 -11.36
C ALA A 2 -12.24 17.54 -10.05
N GLU A 3 -12.52 18.48 -9.15
CA GLU A 3 -12.00 18.41 -7.78
C GLU A 3 -12.42 17.10 -7.10
N PRO A 4 -11.57 16.51 -6.26
CA PRO A 4 -11.91 15.33 -5.50
C PRO A 4 -13.13 15.56 -4.61
N THR A 5 -13.95 14.53 -4.47
CA THR A 5 -15.14 14.53 -3.62
C THR A 5 -15.07 13.32 -2.70
N VAL A 6 -15.41 13.51 -1.44
CA VAL A 6 -15.55 12.45 -0.44
C VAL A 6 -17.03 12.12 -0.27
N PHE A 7 -17.35 10.84 -0.21
CA PHE A 7 -18.68 10.35 0.14
C PHE A 7 -18.59 9.63 1.48
N ARG A 8 -19.36 10.10 2.44
CA ARG A 8 -19.49 9.49 3.75
C ARG A 8 -20.78 8.68 3.81
N PHE A 9 -20.65 7.41 4.12
CA PHE A 9 -21.76 6.49 4.30
C PHE A 9 -22.05 6.30 5.79
N ASP A 10 -23.32 6.08 6.11
CA ASP A 10 -23.72 5.65 7.43
C ASP A 10 -23.39 4.15 7.59
N ALA A 11 -22.66 3.80 8.64
CA ALA A 11 -22.27 2.40 8.90
C ALA A 11 -23.44 1.55 9.41
N ASP A 12 -24.42 2.19 10.06
CA ASP A 12 -25.60 1.53 10.65
C ASP A 12 -26.80 1.47 9.70
N ASP A 13 -26.83 2.35 8.69
CA ASP A 13 -27.88 2.38 7.65
C ASP A 13 -27.26 2.44 6.24
N SER A 14 -26.97 1.29 5.67
CA SER A 14 -26.44 1.16 4.31
C SER A 14 -27.44 1.61 3.20
N ALA A 15 -28.71 1.81 3.52
CA ALA A 15 -29.73 2.32 2.61
C ALA A 15 -29.82 3.85 2.63
N ALA A 16 -29.27 4.51 3.64
CA ALA A 16 -29.20 5.96 3.68
C ALA A 16 -28.34 6.51 2.52
N PRO A 17 -28.77 7.60 1.87
CA PRO A 17 -27.95 8.20 0.82
C PRO A 17 -26.64 8.73 1.41
N PRO A 18 -25.50 8.55 0.71
CA PRO A 18 -24.23 9.05 1.19
C PRO A 18 -24.22 10.59 1.26
N ILE A 19 -23.60 11.11 2.28
CA ILE A 19 -23.35 12.54 2.42
C ILE A 19 -22.14 12.89 1.54
N ARG A 20 -22.35 13.81 0.61
CA ARG A 20 -21.28 14.33 -0.24
C ARG A 20 -20.58 15.47 0.48
N GLU A 21 -19.27 15.34 0.63
CA GLU A 21 -18.40 16.33 1.25
C GLU A 21 -17.34 16.81 0.24
N GLN A 22 -16.96 18.08 0.35
CA GLN A 22 -15.94 18.67 -0.51
C GLN A 22 -14.71 19.01 0.32
N PRO A 23 -13.61 18.27 0.15
CA PRO A 23 -12.32 18.60 0.79
C PRO A 23 -11.88 20.02 0.44
N GLN A 24 -11.21 20.68 1.36
CA GLN A 24 -10.58 21.98 1.15
C GLN A 24 -9.08 21.81 0.92
N TRP A 25 -8.50 22.67 0.10
CA TRP A 25 -7.10 22.56 -0.28
C TRP A 25 -6.39 23.89 -0.04
N GLN A 26 -5.11 23.83 0.26
CA GLN A 26 -4.30 25.02 0.25
C GLN A 26 -4.08 25.49 -1.19
N GLY A 27 -4.45 26.74 -1.48
CA GLY A 27 -4.39 27.27 -2.83
C GLY A 27 -5.40 26.67 -3.79
N LYS A 28 -5.02 26.49 -5.06
CA LYS A 28 -5.85 25.92 -6.13
C LYS A 28 -5.09 24.82 -6.87
N PRO A 29 -4.96 23.63 -6.26
CA PRO A 29 -4.22 22.55 -6.90
C PRO A 29 -4.90 22.07 -8.19
N ALA A 30 -4.08 21.74 -9.19
CA ALA A 30 -4.55 21.15 -10.44
C ALA A 30 -4.51 19.62 -10.34
N PHE A 31 -5.64 19.00 -10.06
CA PHE A 31 -5.74 17.54 -10.02
C PHE A 31 -5.70 16.93 -11.42
N THR A 32 -5.02 15.80 -11.57
CA THR A 32 -4.93 15.04 -12.82
C THR A 32 -5.73 13.74 -12.73
N GLN A 33 -6.04 13.14 -13.89
CA GLN A 33 -6.72 11.84 -13.93
C GLN A 33 -5.87 10.67 -13.41
N HIS A 34 -4.54 10.83 -13.35
CA HIS A 34 -3.58 9.83 -12.87
C HIS A 34 -3.17 10.09 -11.41
N SER A 35 -4.09 10.60 -10.63
CA SER A 35 -3.81 10.90 -9.22
C SER A 35 -3.96 9.67 -8.35
N TYR A 36 -2.89 9.36 -7.61
CA TYR A 36 -2.96 8.41 -6.49
C TYR A 36 -3.53 9.12 -5.27
N ARG A 37 -4.36 8.41 -4.54
CA ARG A 37 -5.07 8.95 -3.36
C ARG A 37 -5.08 7.94 -2.24
N THR A 38 -5.18 8.47 -1.03
CA THR A 38 -5.34 7.68 0.19
C THR A 38 -6.13 8.45 1.22
N VAL A 39 -6.77 7.73 2.12
CA VAL A 39 -7.55 8.29 3.21
C VAL A 39 -7.26 7.53 4.49
N ALA A 40 -7.20 8.25 5.61
CA ALA A 40 -7.21 7.69 6.95
C ALA A 40 -8.31 8.35 7.76
N SER A 41 -8.86 7.62 8.71
CA SER A 41 -9.82 8.14 9.68
C SER A 41 -9.47 7.67 11.07
N ASP A 42 -9.50 8.61 12.00
CA ASP A 42 -9.41 8.35 13.43
C ASP A 42 -10.76 8.77 14.06
N GLY A 43 -11.74 7.87 13.95
CA GLY A 43 -13.10 8.15 14.40
C GLY A 43 -13.76 9.29 13.65
N MET A 44 -13.76 10.50 14.25
CA MET A 44 -14.40 11.70 13.66
C MET A 44 -13.46 12.48 12.74
N GLU A 45 -12.16 12.39 12.92
CA GLU A 45 -11.17 13.08 12.10
C GLU A 45 -10.81 12.26 10.86
N VAL A 46 -10.52 12.96 9.74
CA VAL A 46 -10.16 12.33 8.47
C VAL A 46 -9.01 13.07 7.81
N LEU A 47 -7.97 12.35 7.42
CA LEU A 47 -6.91 12.86 6.56
C LEU A 47 -7.09 12.29 5.15
N TYR A 48 -7.26 13.17 4.17
CA TYR A 48 -7.30 12.81 2.75
C TYR A 48 -6.09 13.39 2.02
N MET A 49 -5.41 12.54 1.26
CA MET A 49 -4.22 12.91 0.50
C MET A 49 -4.37 12.49 -0.96
N GLN A 50 -3.94 13.37 -1.87
CA GLN A 50 -3.97 13.10 -3.30
C GLN A 50 -2.82 13.82 -4.00
N ASN A 51 -2.04 13.12 -4.83
CA ASN A 51 -0.98 13.75 -5.58
C ASN A 51 -1.50 14.64 -6.71
N THR A 52 -0.74 15.69 -6.99
CA THR A 52 -0.95 16.62 -8.12
C THR A 52 0.32 16.69 -8.94
N GLY A 53 0.41 15.89 -9.99
CA GLY A 53 1.65 15.81 -10.78
C GLY A 53 2.71 14.94 -10.10
N TYR A 54 4.00 15.34 -10.25
CA TYR A 54 5.16 14.50 -9.91
C TYR A 54 5.91 14.93 -8.66
N GLU A 55 5.57 16.06 -8.05
CA GLU A 55 6.39 16.67 -7.00
C GLU A 55 5.74 16.62 -5.60
N THR A 56 4.41 16.65 -5.52
CA THR A 56 3.71 16.80 -4.25
C THR A 56 2.42 15.98 -4.16
N ALA A 57 1.99 15.69 -2.92
CA ALA A 57 0.62 15.34 -2.58
C ALA A 57 -0.06 16.49 -1.86
N GLN A 58 -1.26 16.85 -2.31
CA GLN A 58 -2.14 17.75 -1.59
C GLN A 58 -2.76 17.03 -0.40
N MET A 59 -2.97 17.75 0.69
CA MET A 59 -3.55 17.24 1.91
C MET A 59 -4.76 18.04 2.32
N SER A 60 -5.80 17.35 2.76
CA SER A 60 -7.02 17.93 3.30
C SER A 60 -7.41 17.20 4.58
N PHE A 61 -7.67 17.94 5.63
CA PHE A 61 -8.01 17.42 6.94
C PHE A 61 -9.43 17.81 7.31
N ARG A 62 -10.19 16.86 7.84
CA ARG A 62 -11.53 17.08 8.38
C ARG A 62 -11.48 16.88 9.88
N ASP A 63 -11.87 17.90 10.62
CA ASP A 63 -11.93 17.85 12.08
C ASP A 63 -13.18 17.14 12.63
N GLU A 64 -13.24 16.99 13.95
CA GLU A 64 -14.39 16.40 14.67
C GLU A 64 -15.71 17.17 14.45
N ALA A 65 -15.64 18.49 14.22
CA ALA A 65 -16.80 19.31 13.91
C ALA A 65 -17.30 19.12 12.46
N GLY A 66 -16.56 18.33 11.66
CA GLY A 66 -16.89 18.06 10.26
C GLY A 66 -16.39 19.13 9.28
N GLN A 67 -15.52 20.03 9.74
CA GLN A 67 -14.97 21.10 8.92
C GLN A 67 -13.71 20.64 8.20
N TRP A 68 -13.66 20.85 6.88
CA TRP A 68 -12.48 20.56 6.06
C TRP A 68 -11.51 21.76 6.01
N TYR A 69 -10.22 21.46 6.09
CA TYR A 69 -9.11 22.41 5.99
C TYR A 69 -8.06 21.91 4.99
N GLY A 70 -7.54 22.82 4.15
CA GLY A 70 -6.34 22.54 3.35
C GLY A 70 -5.09 22.62 4.21
N LEU A 71 -4.26 21.59 4.15
CA LEU A 71 -2.94 21.56 4.80
C LEU A 71 -1.84 21.82 3.77
N ASP A 72 -0.62 22.14 4.25
CA ASP A 72 0.56 22.26 3.41
C ASP A 72 0.83 20.94 2.66
N PRO A 73 1.16 20.99 1.36
CA PRO A 73 1.37 19.79 0.58
C PRO A 73 2.62 19.02 1.04
N LEU A 74 2.54 17.69 0.99
CA LEU A 74 3.69 16.81 1.20
C LEU A 74 4.54 16.76 -0.06
N THR A 75 5.80 17.18 0.02
CA THR A 75 6.78 17.09 -1.07
C THR A 75 7.39 15.71 -1.12
N TRP A 76 7.48 15.14 -2.33
CA TRP A 76 8.06 13.81 -2.54
C TRP A 76 9.56 13.76 -2.30
N PRO A 77 10.12 12.57 -1.98
CA PRO A 77 11.57 12.41 -1.86
C PRO A 77 12.28 12.76 -3.17
N TRP A 78 13.52 13.18 -3.05
CA TRP A 78 14.36 13.59 -4.18
C TRP A 78 15.36 12.49 -4.54
N GLY A 79 15.34 12.05 -5.80
CA GLY A 79 16.30 11.09 -6.38
C GLY A 79 17.48 11.84 -7.02
N GLY A 80 18.33 12.42 -6.17
CA GLY A 80 19.52 13.17 -6.62
C GLY A 80 20.60 12.30 -7.25
N GLU A 81 20.56 11.00 -7.01
CA GLU A 81 21.48 9.99 -7.55
C GLU A 81 21.15 9.57 -8.99
N TYR A 82 19.96 9.88 -9.48
CA TYR A 82 19.58 9.56 -10.86
C TYR A 82 20.12 10.58 -11.87
N ASP A 83 20.22 10.16 -13.12
CA ASP A 83 20.61 11.02 -14.24
C ASP A 83 19.48 11.06 -15.30
N PRO A 84 18.76 12.19 -15.43
CA PRO A 84 18.85 13.40 -14.59
C PRO A 84 18.25 13.23 -13.20
N PRO A 85 18.68 14.02 -12.21
CA PRO A 85 18.04 14.08 -10.90
C PRO A 85 16.56 14.45 -11.01
N GLN A 86 15.69 13.78 -10.23
CA GLN A 86 14.25 13.94 -10.36
C GLN A 86 13.52 13.68 -9.03
N PRO A 87 12.30 14.23 -8.85
CA PRO A 87 11.44 13.84 -7.74
C PRO A 87 11.00 12.38 -7.91
N LEU A 88 10.89 11.68 -6.79
CA LEU A 88 10.37 10.31 -6.74
C LEU A 88 8.88 10.36 -6.40
N ARG A 89 8.03 10.47 -7.42
CA ARG A 89 6.58 10.44 -7.19
C ARG A 89 6.19 9.16 -6.46
N LEU A 90 5.56 9.28 -5.29
CA LEU A 90 5.10 8.11 -4.55
C LEU A 90 3.68 7.73 -4.98
N CYS A 91 3.50 6.45 -5.28
CA CYS A 91 2.23 5.87 -5.71
C CYS A 91 1.79 4.72 -4.81
N TYR A 92 0.55 4.27 -5.00
CA TYR A 92 -0.11 3.27 -4.16
C TYR A 92 0.00 3.57 -2.67
N PRO A 93 -0.26 4.83 -2.25
CA PRO A 93 0.01 5.26 -0.89
C PRO A 93 -0.95 4.63 0.11
N ASN A 94 -0.46 4.40 1.33
CA ASN A 94 -1.30 4.21 2.50
C ASN A 94 -0.99 5.30 3.52
N VAL A 95 -2.01 5.75 4.22
CA VAL A 95 -1.89 6.67 5.36
C VAL A 95 -2.64 6.11 6.55
N ALA A 96 -2.12 6.32 7.75
CA ALA A 96 -2.81 6.07 9.01
C ALA A 96 -2.82 7.36 9.84
N LEU A 97 -3.88 7.54 10.61
CA LEU A 97 -4.12 8.69 11.47
C LEU A 97 -4.51 8.18 12.87
N HIS A 98 -3.93 8.75 13.92
CA HIS A 98 -4.30 8.50 15.30
C HIS A 98 -3.95 9.71 16.16
N GLU A 99 -4.96 10.32 16.79
CA GLU A 99 -4.79 11.54 17.60
C GLU A 99 -3.99 12.62 16.84
N ARG A 100 -4.30 12.81 15.53
CA ARG A 100 -3.60 13.71 14.59
C ARG A 100 -2.18 13.31 14.21
N SER A 101 -1.57 12.32 14.88
CA SER A 101 -0.34 11.71 14.38
C SER A 101 -0.64 11.02 13.03
N ALA A 102 0.11 11.39 12.00
CA ALA A 102 -0.10 10.85 10.66
C ALA A 102 1.14 10.13 10.15
N HIS A 103 0.94 8.94 9.60
CA HIS A 103 1.97 8.06 9.08
C HIS A 103 1.66 7.72 7.63
N PHE A 104 2.64 7.87 6.76
CA PHE A 104 2.49 7.69 5.33
C PHE A 104 3.52 6.70 4.78
N ILE A 105 3.10 5.80 3.89
CA ILE A 105 4.00 4.99 3.05
C ILE A 105 3.60 5.08 1.59
N GLY A 106 4.60 4.99 0.70
CA GLY A 106 4.38 4.95 -0.74
C GLY A 106 5.60 4.42 -1.47
N VAL A 107 5.39 3.84 -2.64
CA VAL A 107 6.47 3.31 -3.49
C VAL A 107 6.79 4.28 -4.60
N GLY A 108 8.08 4.51 -4.86
CA GLY A 108 8.55 5.40 -5.91
C GLY A 108 8.15 4.92 -7.30
N ASP A 109 7.60 5.83 -8.10
CA ASP A 109 7.09 5.62 -9.46
C ASP A 109 7.83 6.56 -10.41
N ILE A 110 8.88 6.06 -11.04
CA ILE A 110 9.69 6.79 -12.03
C ILE A 110 9.87 5.96 -13.29
N VAL A 111 10.17 6.63 -14.41
CA VAL A 111 10.62 5.94 -15.62
C VAL A 111 12.00 5.32 -15.35
N GLU A 112 12.28 4.13 -15.92
CA GLU A 112 13.55 3.43 -15.75
C GLU A 112 14.74 4.39 -15.91
N PRO A 113 15.47 4.70 -14.83
CA PRO A 113 16.54 5.71 -14.86
C PRO A 113 17.85 5.16 -15.45
N ILE A 114 18.04 3.81 -15.42
CA ILE A 114 19.26 3.17 -15.91
C ILE A 114 19.12 2.90 -17.40
N THR A 115 19.82 3.67 -18.23
CA THR A 115 19.70 3.63 -19.70
C THR A 115 19.88 2.22 -20.26
N ALA A 116 20.91 1.47 -19.82
CA ALA A 116 21.15 0.11 -20.33
C ALA A 116 19.96 -0.85 -20.04
N TRP A 117 19.31 -0.69 -18.90
CA TRP A 117 18.13 -1.50 -18.58
C TRP A 117 16.89 -1.04 -19.31
N ARG A 118 16.73 0.27 -19.49
CA ARG A 118 15.63 0.85 -20.27
C ARG A 118 15.69 0.37 -21.73
N ASP A 119 16.87 0.43 -22.35
CA ASP A 119 17.07 -0.02 -23.73
C ASP A 119 16.78 -1.52 -23.88
N ALA A 120 17.27 -2.36 -22.96
CA ALA A 120 16.98 -3.79 -22.98
C ALA A 120 15.48 -4.10 -22.81
N LYS A 121 14.79 -3.37 -21.94
CA LYS A 121 13.34 -3.52 -21.77
C LYS A 121 12.56 -3.04 -22.99
N LEU A 122 13.01 -1.95 -23.64
CA LEU A 122 12.43 -1.46 -24.89
C LEU A 122 12.57 -2.51 -26.01
N GLU A 123 13.74 -3.13 -26.15
CA GLU A 123 13.98 -4.24 -27.09
C GLU A 123 12.98 -5.40 -26.89
N ILE A 124 12.67 -5.73 -25.63
CA ILE A 124 11.77 -6.85 -25.27
C ILE A 124 10.28 -6.48 -25.42
N THR A 125 9.90 -5.27 -25.01
CA THR A 125 8.48 -4.90 -24.83
C THR A 125 7.95 -3.96 -25.91
N GLY A 126 8.83 -3.25 -26.64
CA GLY A 126 8.45 -2.19 -27.56
C GLY A 126 7.89 -0.93 -26.88
N ARG A 127 8.03 -0.81 -25.55
CA ARG A 127 7.47 0.32 -24.78
C ARG A 127 8.57 1.28 -24.37
N GLU A 128 8.42 2.55 -24.75
CA GLU A 128 9.34 3.63 -24.36
C GLU A 128 9.20 4.00 -22.87
N TRP A 129 7.98 3.89 -22.36
CA TRP A 129 7.66 4.24 -20.96
C TRP A 129 7.52 2.96 -20.15
N ASP A 130 8.57 2.62 -19.40
CA ASP A 130 8.57 1.51 -18.45
C ASP A 130 8.81 2.08 -17.04
N TYR A 131 7.72 2.26 -16.31
CA TYR A 131 7.78 2.72 -14.93
C TYR A 131 8.31 1.64 -14.01
N VAL A 132 9.15 2.04 -13.08
CA VAL A 132 9.75 1.15 -12.08
C VAL A 132 9.34 1.56 -10.67
N PHE A 133 9.17 0.55 -9.83
CA PHE A 133 8.72 0.65 -8.45
C PHE A 133 9.75 -0.05 -7.58
N ARG A 134 10.82 0.66 -7.18
CA ARG A 134 12.00 0.04 -6.56
C ARG A 134 12.32 0.55 -5.18
N ARG A 135 11.70 1.63 -4.75
CA ARG A 135 12.02 2.27 -3.47
C ARG A 135 10.76 2.51 -2.69
N LEU A 136 10.72 2.04 -1.45
CA LEU A 136 9.61 2.22 -0.51
C LEU A 136 10.01 3.26 0.53
N PHE A 137 9.18 4.28 0.70
CA PHE A 137 9.43 5.39 1.61
C PHE A 137 8.35 5.49 2.67
N TYR A 138 8.77 5.95 3.84
CA TYR A 138 7.91 6.28 4.96
C TYR A 138 8.21 7.68 5.45
N ALA A 139 7.18 8.41 5.88
CA ALA A 139 7.28 9.65 6.61
C ALA A 139 6.18 9.74 7.68
N TYR A 140 6.41 10.52 8.73
CA TYR A 140 5.41 10.75 9.75
C TYR A 140 5.48 12.17 10.28
N THR A 141 4.38 12.60 10.91
CA THR A 141 4.27 13.80 11.74
C THR A 141 3.50 13.48 13.01
N PRO A 142 3.89 13.97 14.18
CA PRO A 142 3.15 13.73 15.41
C PRO A 142 1.83 14.50 15.48
N ASP A 143 1.66 15.58 14.71
CA ASP A 143 0.39 16.31 14.54
C ASP A 143 0.34 16.95 13.15
N VAL A 144 -0.45 16.37 12.27
CA VAL A 144 -0.57 16.81 10.88
C VAL A 144 -1.19 18.20 10.72
N THR A 145 -1.88 18.70 11.76
CA THR A 145 -2.49 20.03 11.75
C THR A 145 -1.57 21.13 12.28
N ALA A 146 -0.50 20.75 12.99
CA ALA A 146 0.41 21.68 13.66
C ALA A 146 1.79 21.74 13.01
N GLN A 147 2.24 20.67 12.35
CA GLN A 147 3.57 20.59 11.77
C GLN A 147 3.63 19.70 10.53
N PRO A 148 4.56 19.97 9.59
CA PRO A 148 4.70 19.16 8.39
C PRO A 148 5.18 17.76 8.71
N PHE A 149 5.05 16.85 7.74
CA PHE A 149 5.74 15.57 7.78
C PHE A 149 7.26 15.77 7.90
N GLY A 150 7.89 14.91 8.67
CA GLY A 150 9.34 14.87 8.82
C GLY A 150 10.07 14.37 7.57
N GLU A 151 11.38 14.14 7.71
CA GLU A 151 12.20 13.63 6.61
C GLU A 151 11.77 12.21 6.19
N TRP A 152 11.99 11.92 4.90
CA TRP A 152 11.71 10.62 4.32
C TRP A 152 12.68 9.55 4.83
N ILE A 153 12.13 8.42 5.25
CA ILE A 153 12.87 7.22 5.63
C ILE A 153 12.71 6.19 4.51
N GLU A 154 13.81 5.82 3.87
CA GLU A 154 13.80 4.75 2.89
C GLU A 154 13.72 3.39 3.59
N ILE A 155 12.60 2.69 3.40
CA ILE A 155 12.33 1.38 4.02
C ILE A 155 13.00 0.26 3.22
N ALA A 156 12.92 0.30 1.90
CA ALA A 156 13.48 -0.71 1.01
C ALA A 156 13.91 -0.10 -0.32
N ASN A 157 14.98 -0.67 -0.91
CA ASN A 157 15.56 -0.23 -2.17
C ASN A 157 16.01 -1.43 -3.00
N ARG A 158 15.63 -1.46 -4.30
CA ARG A 158 15.96 -2.49 -5.30
C ARG A 158 16.62 -1.90 -6.56
N ASP A 159 17.17 -0.70 -6.50
CA ASP A 159 17.82 -0.07 -7.65
C ASP A 159 19.05 -0.84 -8.14
N GLN A 160 19.79 -1.47 -7.23
CA GLN A 160 21.01 -2.22 -7.62
C GLN A 160 20.71 -3.53 -8.38
N THR A 161 19.52 -4.07 -8.22
CA THR A 161 19.14 -5.39 -8.78
C THR A 161 18.00 -5.33 -9.76
N ALA A 162 17.54 -4.12 -10.12
CA ALA A 162 16.36 -3.91 -10.95
C ALA A 162 15.09 -4.62 -10.43
N GLY A 163 14.99 -4.81 -9.11
CA GLY A 163 13.84 -5.49 -8.51
C GLY A 163 12.56 -4.67 -8.56
N HIS A 164 11.53 -5.19 -7.93
CA HIS A 164 10.22 -4.54 -7.85
C HIS A 164 9.70 -4.59 -6.43
N ILE A 165 9.16 -3.48 -5.95
CA ILE A 165 8.50 -3.37 -4.65
C ILE A 165 7.04 -3.02 -4.87
N ARG A 166 6.16 -3.70 -4.17
CA ARG A 166 4.73 -3.38 -4.12
C ARG A 166 4.35 -3.07 -2.67
N ASN A 167 3.86 -1.85 -2.44
CA ASN A 167 3.32 -1.47 -1.15
C ASN A 167 2.15 -2.40 -0.78
N GLY A 168 2.18 -2.94 0.42
CA GLY A 168 1.14 -3.80 0.98
C GLY A 168 0.16 -3.00 1.83
N ASP A 169 0.47 -2.82 3.11
CA ASP A 169 -0.41 -2.12 4.04
C ASP A 169 0.37 -1.41 5.15
N LEU A 170 -0.34 -0.53 5.85
CA LEU A 170 0.11 0.25 6.99
C LEU A 170 -0.93 0.12 8.10
N HIS A 171 -0.50 -0.22 9.30
CA HIS A 171 -1.33 -0.22 10.51
C HIS A 171 -0.61 0.52 11.63
N LEU A 172 -1.34 1.31 12.38
CA LEU A 172 -0.89 1.97 13.60
C LEU A 172 -1.67 1.37 14.76
N ASP A 173 -0.96 0.77 15.73
CA ASP A 173 -1.60 0.21 16.91
C ASP A 173 -1.88 1.28 17.98
N ALA A 174 -2.60 0.88 19.04
CA ALA A 174 -2.98 1.79 20.13
C ALA A 174 -1.78 2.32 20.95
N ASP A 175 -0.64 1.65 20.87
CA ASP A 175 0.60 2.05 21.56
C ASP A 175 1.50 2.95 20.69
N GLY A 176 1.02 3.34 19.50
CA GLY A 176 1.76 4.16 18.54
C GLY A 176 2.87 3.41 17.80
N LEU A 177 2.86 2.07 17.80
CA LEU A 177 3.76 1.29 16.98
C LEU A 177 3.18 1.17 15.56
N VAL A 178 3.99 1.51 14.59
CA VAL A 178 3.67 1.43 13.17
C VAL A 178 4.07 0.08 12.62
N HIS A 179 3.17 -0.57 11.93
CA HIS A 179 3.37 -1.85 11.24
C HIS A 179 3.28 -1.64 9.74
N ILE A 180 4.24 -2.14 8.98
CA ILE A 180 4.30 -2.02 7.52
C ILE A 180 4.46 -3.39 6.88
N LEU A 181 3.68 -3.65 5.84
CA LEU A 181 3.79 -4.81 4.96
C LEU A 181 4.11 -4.37 3.53
N TRP A 182 4.98 -5.10 2.86
CA TRP A 182 5.20 -4.97 1.42
C TRP A 182 5.65 -6.29 0.81
N THR A 183 5.48 -6.43 -0.48
CA THR A 183 6.07 -7.54 -1.24
C THR A 183 7.13 -7.02 -2.18
N GLU A 184 8.14 -7.84 -2.44
CA GLU A 184 9.19 -7.48 -3.38
C GLU A 184 9.68 -8.69 -4.19
N SER A 185 10.16 -8.39 -5.39
CA SER A 185 11.00 -9.27 -6.18
C SER A 185 12.42 -8.71 -6.18
N ASN A 186 13.41 -9.57 -5.97
CA ASN A 186 14.81 -9.13 -5.89
C ASN A 186 15.34 -8.60 -7.21
N LEU A 187 14.80 -9.04 -8.36
CA LEU A 187 15.20 -8.57 -9.68
C LEU A 187 14.08 -8.65 -10.72
N ASP A 188 14.21 -7.90 -11.80
CA ASP A 188 13.33 -7.97 -12.97
C ASP A 188 13.73 -9.15 -13.87
N HIS A 189 12.82 -10.12 -14.04
CA HIS A 189 13.06 -11.32 -14.85
C HIS A 189 13.47 -11.03 -16.29
N ARG A 190 13.04 -9.88 -16.86
CA ARG A 190 13.37 -9.44 -18.21
C ARG A 190 14.86 -9.09 -18.36
N LEU A 191 15.48 -8.68 -17.27
CA LEU A 191 16.87 -8.22 -17.24
C LEU A 191 17.84 -9.31 -16.74
N ARG A 192 17.31 -10.43 -16.17
CA ARG A 192 18.11 -11.46 -15.52
C ARG A 192 19.20 -11.99 -16.43
N ASP A 193 18.85 -12.54 -17.59
CA ASP A 193 19.80 -13.26 -18.42
C ASP A 193 20.93 -12.38 -19.00
N ARG A 194 20.66 -11.07 -19.15
CA ARG A 194 21.62 -10.11 -19.70
C ARG A 194 22.49 -9.44 -18.62
N PHE A 195 21.93 -9.15 -17.45
CA PHE A 195 22.60 -8.33 -16.42
C PHE A 195 22.85 -9.05 -15.12
N PHE A 196 22.09 -10.13 -14.84
CA PHE A 196 22.15 -10.86 -13.57
C PHE A 196 22.11 -12.38 -13.78
N PRO A 197 22.94 -12.97 -14.67
CA PRO A 197 22.81 -14.37 -15.09
C PRO A 197 22.96 -15.38 -13.95
N ASP A 198 23.72 -15.03 -12.93
CA ASP A 198 23.98 -15.90 -11.77
C ASP A 198 22.97 -15.73 -10.62
N GLN A 199 21.99 -14.83 -10.77
CA GLN A 199 21.00 -14.57 -9.73
C GLN A 199 19.70 -15.36 -9.95
N GLN A 200 19.21 -15.97 -8.89
CA GLN A 200 17.88 -16.56 -8.85
C GLN A 200 16.82 -15.49 -8.53
N ILE A 201 15.66 -15.61 -9.16
CA ILE A 201 14.51 -14.76 -8.82
C ILE A 201 13.92 -15.24 -7.49
N ALA A 202 13.76 -14.31 -6.57
CA ALA A 202 13.11 -14.52 -5.30
C ALA A 202 12.02 -13.47 -5.08
N HIS A 203 10.90 -13.90 -4.53
CA HIS A 203 9.80 -13.06 -4.11
C HIS A 203 9.64 -13.15 -2.61
N THR A 204 9.44 -12.02 -1.93
CA THR A 204 9.27 -12.01 -0.48
C THR A 204 8.04 -11.20 -0.07
N LEU A 205 7.48 -11.57 1.08
CA LEU A 205 6.58 -10.73 1.87
C LEU A 205 7.38 -10.26 3.09
N GLU A 206 7.52 -8.97 3.20
CA GLU A 206 8.31 -8.31 4.23
C GLU A 206 7.40 -7.60 5.24
N TYR A 207 7.87 -7.55 6.46
CA TYR A 207 7.24 -6.86 7.58
C TYR A 207 8.26 -6.05 8.36
N LEU A 208 7.83 -4.87 8.82
CA LEU A 208 8.67 -3.96 9.59
C LEU A 208 7.83 -3.21 10.62
N THR A 209 8.43 -2.88 11.76
CA THR A 209 7.83 -1.95 12.73
C THR A 209 8.70 -0.71 12.93
N LEU A 210 8.01 0.42 13.17
CA LEU A 210 8.65 1.68 13.55
C LEU A 210 7.95 2.28 14.77
N ARG A 211 8.72 3.03 15.55
CA ARG A 211 8.21 3.93 16.60
C ARG A 211 8.91 5.27 16.45
N GLU A 212 8.12 6.35 16.38
CA GLU A 212 8.66 7.72 16.22
C GLU A 212 9.72 7.84 15.10
N GLY A 213 9.46 7.23 13.95
CA GLY A 213 10.38 7.21 12.80
C GLY A 213 11.59 6.29 12.95
N GLN A 214 11.75 5.56 14.06
CA GLN A 214 12.86 4.62 14.25
C GLN A 214 12.43 3.19 13.99
N ILE A 215 13.16 2.48 13.11
CA ILE A 215 12.91 1.06 12.82
C ILE A 215 13.21 0.24 14.07
N GLN A 216 12.24 -0.55 14.51
CA GLN A 216 12.33 -1.42 15.67
C GLN A 216 12.66 -2.87 15.27
N THR A 217 11.91 -3.40 14.31
CA THR A 217 12.07 -4.77 13.83
C THR A 217 11.93 -4.85 12.32
N ARG A 218 12.52 -5.90 11.71
CA ARG A 218 12.31 -6.27 10.31
C ARG A 218 12.30 -7.79 10.19
N ARG A 219 11.33 -8.36 9.47
CA ARG A 219 11.18 -9.80 9.27
C ARG A 219 10.74 -10.10 7.84
N THR A 220 11.32 -11.13 7.25
CA THR A 220 10.76 -11.76 6.03
C THR A 220 9.75 -12.81 6.46
N LEU A 221 8.48 -12.58 6.15
CA LEU A 221 7.37 -13.48 6.52
C LEU A 221 7.23 -14.66 5.54
N VAL A 222 7.50 -14.42 4.26
CA VAL A 222 7.48 -15.44 3.21
C VAL A 222 8.61 -15.19 2.24
N ARG A 223 9.28 -16.26 1.83
CA ARG A 223 10.27 -16.25 0.76
C ARG A 223 9.96 -17.37 -0.22
N ALA A 224 9.78 -17.04 -1.50
CA ALA A 224 9.61 -17.98 -2.58
C ALA A 224 10.74 -17.77 -3.61
N VAL A 225 11.47 -18.82 -3.94
CA VAL A 225 12.60 -18.79 -4.89
C VAL A 225 12.23 -19.62 -6.12
N GLU A 226 12.63 -19.19 -7.31
CA GLU A 226 12.28 -19.86 -8.59
C GLU A 226 12.69 -21.33 -8.65
N SER A 227 13.74 -21.71 -7.95
CA SER A 227 14.19 -23.12 -7.85
C SER A 227 13.31 -23.97 -6.93
N GLU A 228 12.45 -23.35 -6.12
CA GLU A 228 11.57 -24.01 -5.17
C GLU A 228 10.11 -23.86 -5.61
N ARG A 229 9.34 -24.96 -5.48
CA ARG A 229 7.89 -24.91 -5.73
C ARG A 229 7.20 -24.39 -4.47
N GLY A 230 6.69 -23.18 -4.52
CA GLY A 230 5.98 -22.58 -3.39
C GLY A 230 5.08 -21.42 -3.83
N PRO A 231 4.15 -21.01 -2.98
CA PRO A 231 3.27 -19.90 -3.27
C PRO A 231 4.04 -18.57 -3.27
N ILE A 232 3.93 -17.82 -4.37
CA ILE A 232 4.57 -16.53 -4.55
C ILE A 232 3.70 -15.45 -3.91
N PRO A 233 4.20 -14.68 -2.92
CA PRO A 233 3.43 -13.60 -2.31
C PRO A 233 3.19 -12.46 -3.32
N LYS A 234 1.96 -11.97 -3.39
CA LYS A 234 1.53 -10.91 -4.31
C LYS A 234 1.12 -9.64 -3.60
N LEU A 235 0.36 -9.76 -2.53
CA LEU A 235 -0.15 -8.64 -1.73
C LEU A 235 -0.47 -9.12 -0.32
N ALA A 236 -0.42 -8.21 0.66
CA ALA A 236 -0.88 -8.50 2.01
C ALA A 236 -1.59 -7.29 2.63
N ARG A 237 -2.53 -7.56 3.55
CA ARG A 237 -3.29 -6.56 4.30
C ARG A 237 -3.31 -6.92 5.78
N PHE A 238 -3.27 -5.89 6.62
CA PHE A 238 -3.61 -6.06 8.03
C PHE A 238 -5.12 -6.13 8.21
N HIS A 239 -5.55 -6.95 9.15
CA HIS A 239 -6.90 -6.95 9.66
C HIS A 239 -6.85 -7.09 11.18
N ILE A 240 -7.68 -6.32 11.89
CA ILE A 240 -7.71 -6.28 13.34
C ILE A 240 -8.98 -6.96 13.81
N LEU A 241 -8.84 -8.01 14.60
CA LEU A 241 -9.95 -8.75 15.19
C LEU A 241 -10.64 -7.94 16.29
N ALA A 242 -11.83 -8.36 16.70
CA ALA A 242 -12.64 -7.65 17.68
C ALA A 242 -11.97 -7.49 19.07
N ASP A 243 -11.03 -8.36 19.41
CA ASP A 243 -10.21 -8.32 20.62
C ASP A 243 -8.93 -7.48 20.48
N GLY A 244 -8.72 -6.85 19.31
CA GLY A 244 -7.53 -6.08 18.99
C GLY A 244 -6.38 -6.91 18.39
N THR A 245 -6.52 -8.22 18.24
CA THR A 245 -5.48 -9.10 17.69
C THR A 245 -5.24 -8.79 16.21
N PRO A 246 -4.01 -8.42 15.80
CA PRO A 246 -3.70 -8.19 14.41
C PRO A 246 -3.41 -9.51 13.67
N ILE A 247 -4.01 -9.65 12.50
CA ILE A 247 -3.73 -10.73 11.55
C ILE A 247 -3.26 -10.17 10.22
N ILE A 248 -2.58 -11.00 9.45
CA ILE A 248 -2.19 -10.70 8.08
C ILE A 248 -3.02 -11.56 7.14
N LEU A 249 -3.74 -10.92 6.21
CA LEU A 249 -4.35 -11.56 5.06
C LEU A 249 -3.40 -11.45 3.88
N GLY A 250 -2.86 -12.56 3.39
CA GLY A 250 -1.96 -12.63 2.26
C GLY A 250 -2.62 -13.21 1.01
N GLN A 251 -2.30 -12.64 -0.13
CA GLN A 251 -2.63 -13.15 -1.45
C GLN A 251 -1.37 -13.76 -2.09
N PHE A 252 -1.51 -14.95 -2.62
CA PHE A 252 -0.42 -15.71 -3.23
C PHE A 252 -0.82 -16.24 -4.61
N SER A 253 0.16 -16.62 -5.43
CA SER A 253 -0.07 -17.37 -6.66
C SER A 253 0.81 -18.61 -6.73
N ASN A 254 0.27 -19.71 -7.26
CA ASN A 254 0.98 -20.98 -7.52
C ASN A 254 1.19 -21.17 -9.01
N LEU A 255 1.85 -20.24 -9.71
CA LEU A 255 2.12 -20.33 -11.16
C LEU A 255 0.88 -20.61 -12.05
N GLY A 256 -0.33 -20.52 -11.46
CA GLY A 256 -1.62 -20.68 -12.12
C GLY A 256 -2.42 -19.38 -12.12
N PRO A 257 -3.58 -19.34 -12.79
CA PRO A 257 -4.41 -18.15 -12.91
C PRO A 257 -5.12 -17.79 -11.59
N ASP A 258 -5.23 -18.71 -10.65
CA ASP A 258 -6.01 -18.52 -9.44
C ASP A 258 -5.16 -17.96 -8.31
N ALA A 259 -5.66 -16.91 -7.65
CA ALA A 259 -5.09 -16.40 -6.44
C ALA A 259 -5.45 -17.30 -5.25
N ILE A 260 -4.47 -17.55 -4.38
CA ILE A 260 -4.65 -18.26 -3.12
C ILE A 260 -4.63 -17.22 -2.00
N TYR A 261 -5.57 -17.32 -1.09
CA TYR A 261 -5.63 -16.48 0.09
C TYR A 261 -5.30 -17.28 1.34
N ARG A 262 -4.47 -16.68 2.18
CA ARG A 262 -4.06 -17.25 3.46
C ARG A 262 -4.08 -16.19 4.54
N CYS A 263 -4.31 -16.59 5.76
CA CYS A 263 -4.14 -15.71 6.90
C CYS A 263 -3.18 -16.30 7.93
N THR A 264 -2.57 -15.41 8.71
CA THR A 264 -1.73 -15.78 9.86
C THR A 264 -1.85 -14.72 10.94
N LEU A 265 -1.64 -15.10 12.20
CA LEU A 265 -1.45 -14.15 13.28
C LEU A 265 -0.15 -13.36 13.08
N LEU A 266 -0.19 -12.04 13.31
CA LEU A 266 1.01 -11.22 13.25
C LEU A 266 2.06 -11.64 14.28
N SER A 267 1.62 -12.14 15.44
CA SER A 267 2.48 -12.61 16.53
C SER A 267 3.18 -13.95 16.25
N SER A 268 2.74 -14.72 15.24
CA SER A 268 3.34 -16.02 14.92
C SER A 268 4.76 -15.84 14.35
N ASP A 269 5.72 -16.59 14.88
CA ASP A 269 7.11 -16.62 14.40
C ASP A 269 7.70 -18.04 14.51
N PRO A 270 7.90 -18.76 13.39
CA PRO A 270 7.55 -18.36 12.01
C PRO A 270 6.04 -18.23 11.78
N PRO A 271 5.60 -17.48 10.73
CA PRO A 271 4.18 -17.37 10.42
C PRO A 271 3.55 -18.74 10.10
N ASP A 272 2.43 -19.02 10.73
CA ASP A 272 1.58 -20.20 10.45
C ASP A 272 0.44 -19.80 9.51
N TRP A 273 0.58 -20.12 8.22
CA TRP A 273 -0.32 -19.69 7.16
C TRP A 273 -1.47 -20.69 6.98
N VAL A 274 -2.69 -20.24 7.24
CA VAL A 274 -3.92 -21.03 7.07
C VAL A 274 -4.61 -20.62 5.77
N ASP A 275 -4.95 -21.59 4.90
CA ASP A 275 -5.66 -21.36 3.65
C ASP A 275 -7.09 -20.86 3.90
N ILE A 276 -7.51 -19.87 3.12
CA ILE A 276 -8.88 -19.37 3.10
C ILE A 276 -9.54 -19.85 1.79
N PRO A 277 -10.42 -20.88 1.86
CA PRO A 277 -11.09 -21.38 0.67
C PRO A 277 -12.21 -20.44 0.23
N PHE A 278 -12.30 -20.16 -1.06
CA PHE A 278 -13.42 -19.45 -1.67
C PHE A 278 -14.19 -20.36 -2.61
N SER A 279 -15.51 -20.17 -2.68
CA SER A 279 -16.40 -20.90 -3.60
C SER A 279 -16.25 -20.45 -5.06
N HIS A 280 -15.63 -19.31 -5.30
CA HIS A 280 -15.39 -18.74 -6.61
C HIS A 280 -13.97 -18.17 -6.70
N PRO A 281 -13.35 -18.07 -7.89
CA PRO A 281 -12.09 -17.37 -8.03
C PRO A 281 -12.17 -15.94 -7.50
N MET A 282 -11.27 -15.59 -6.61
CA MET A 282 -11.17 -14.24 -6.08
C MET A 282 -10.21 -13.39 -6.92
N PRO A 283 -10.39 -12.08 -6.94
CA PRO A 283 -9.61 -11.19 -7.79
C PRO A 283 -8.13 -11.15 -7.44
N ASP A 284 -7.31 -10.84 -8.44
CA ASP A 284 -5.87 -10.61 -8.28
C ASP A 284 -5.53 -9.39 -7.42
N THR A 285 -6.42 -8.39 -7.41
CA THR A 285 -6.28 -7.20 -6.58
C THR A 285 -7.50 -7.08 -5.71
N PHE A 286 -7.31 -6.90 -4.41
CA PHE A 286 -8.41 -6.82 -3.46
C PHE A 286 -8.33 -5.61 -2.55
N LEU A 287 -9.50 -5.12 -2.17
CA LEU A 287 -9.71 -4.15 -1.11
C LEU A 287 -10.35 -4.86 0.07
N THR A 288 -9.97 -4.46 1.28
CA THR A 288 -10.55 -4.98 2.52
C THR A 288 -11.07 -3.86 3.39
N ASN A 289 -11.99 -4.17 4.31
CA ASN A 289 -12.26 -3.30 5.43
C ASN A 289 -10.97 -3.14 6.26
N THR A 290 -10.64 -1.91 6.65
CA THR A 290 -9.38 -1.61 7.35
C THR A 290 -9.60 -0.55 8.43
N VAL A 291 -8.99 -0.77 9.59
CA VAL A 291 -9.09 0.14 10.74
C VAL A 291 -8.54 1.53 10.41
N ARG A 292 -7.44 1.63 9.68
CA ARG A 292 -6.85 2.93 9.28
C ARG A 292 -7.78 3.82 8.44
N ALA A 293 -8.79 3.24 7.80
CA ALA A 293 -9.80 3.97 7.03
C ALA A 293 -11.15 4.09 7.76
N GLY A 294 -11.18 3.82 9.07
CA GLY A 294 -12.33 4.01 9.93
C GLY A 294 -13.22 2.78 10.13
N SER A 295 -12.85 1.60 9.63
CA SER A 295 -13.56 0.37 9.98
C SER A 295 -13.27 -0.03 11.43
N ALA A 296 -14.30 -0.47 12.17
CA ALA A 296 -14.09 -1.03 13.50
C ALA A 296 -13.34 -2.38 13.43
N PRO A 297 -12.56 -2.75 14.46
CA PRO A 297 -12.05 -4.11 14.63
C PRO A 297 -13.19 -5.14 14.55
N SER A 298 -12.98 -6.24 13.84
CA SER A 298 -14.05 -7.19 13.51
C SER A 298 -13.52 -8.60 13.29
N PRO A 299 -14.27 -9.65 13.66
CA PRO A 299 -13.95 -11.03 13.24
C PRO A 299 -14.26 -11.28 11.76
N LEU A 300 -14.85 -10.30 11.06
CA LEU A 300 -15.26 -10.40 9.66
C LEU A 300 -14.33 -9.59 8.76
N ILE A 301 -13.75 -10.25 7.76
CA ILE A 301 -13.02 -9.60 6.67
C ILE A 301 -13.95 -9.51 5.47
N ASP A 302 -14.19 -8.30 4.99
CA ASP A 302 -14.86 -8.06 3.71
C ASP A 302 -13.78 -7.90 2.63
N ILE A 303 -13.90 -8.65 1.55
CA ILE A 303 -12.95 -8.64 0.42
C ILE A 303 -13.69 -8.27 -0.85
N VAL A 304 -13.22 -7.24 -1.53
CA VAL A 304 -13.80 -6.76 -2.81
C VAL A 304 -12.69 -6.58 -3.84
N GLY A 305 -12.95 -6.98 -5.06
CA GLY A 305 -12.05 -6.74 -6.19
C GLY A 305 -12.65 -7.15 -7.52
N MET A 306 -11.88 -7.03 -8.60
CA MET A 306 -12.33 -7.44 -9.93
C MET A 306 -12.27 -8.96 -10.07
N ARG A 307 -13.32 -9.59 -10.55
CA ARG A 307 -13.31 -11.02 -10.85
C ARG A 307 -12.43 -11.33 -12.08
N PRO A 308 -11.50 -12.29 -11.98
CA PRO A 308 -10.64 -12.63 -13.12
C PRO A 308 -11.37 -13.45 -14.20
N ASP A 309 -12.40 -14.21 -13.82
CA ASP A 309 -13.17 -15.14 -14.66
C ASP A 309 -14.35 -14.50 -15.39
N VAL A 310 -14.82 -13.33 -14.93
CA VAL A 310 -15.96 -12.62 -15.54
C VAL A 310 -15.61 -11.15 -15.77
N PRO A 311 -15.46 -10.71 -17.02
CA PRO A 311 -15.10 -9.32 -17.34
C PRO A 311 -16.07 -8.29 -16.73
N ASN A 312 -15.50 -7.17 -16.27
CA ASN A 312 -16.23 -6.02 -15.70
C ASN A 312 -17.15 -6.37 -14.51
N THR A 313 -16.80 -7.42 -13.77
CA THR A 313 -17.58 -7.87 -12.61
C THR A 313 -16.76 -7.72 -11.34
N LEU A 314 -17.36 -7.13 -10.31
CA LEU A 314 -16.80 -7.12 -8.96
C LEU A 314 -17.09 -8.44 -8.25
N GLY A 315 -16.07 -9.00 -7.62
CA GLY A 315 -16.19 -10.09 -6.66
C GLY A 315 -16.28 -9.53 -5.24
N TYR A 316 -17.13 -10.13 -4.45
CA TYR A 316 -17.24 -9.86 -3.02
C TYR A 316 -17.21 -11.17 -2.24
N ALA A 317 -16.47 -11.20 -1.14
CA ALA A 317 -16.48 -12.29 -0.18
C ALA A 317 -16.43 -11.73 1.23
N ARG A 318 -17.08 -12.44 2.16
CA ARG A 318 -16.98 -12.20 3.59
C ARG A 318 -16.44 -13.44 4.26
N VAL A 319 -15.36 -13.27 4.99
CA VAL A 319 -14.66 -14.34 5.72
C VAL A 319 -14.78 -14.08 7.21
N ARG A 320 -15.18 -15.09 7.98
CA ARG A 320 -15.12 -15.04 9.45
C ARG A 320 -13.84 -15.71 9.91
N ILE A 321 -13.06 -15.00 10.69
CA ILE A 321 -11.87 -15.54 11.34
C ILE A 321 -12.23 -15.96 12.77
N GLU A 322 -11.92 -17.20 13.10
CA GLU A 322 -12.06 -17.76 14.45
C GLU A 322 -10.68 -18.28 14.88
N ILE A 323 -10.16 -17.75 15.96
CA ILE A 323 -8.94 -18.26 16.56
C ILE A 323 -9.37 -19.33 17.54
N SER A 324 -8.91 -20.57 17.31
CA SER A 324 -9.08 -21.65 18.28
C SER A 324 -8.06 -21.45 19.41
N ASP A 325 -8.52 -21.50 20.65
CA ASP A 325 -7.69 -21.43 21.85
C ASP A 325 -6.68 -22.60 21.93
#